data_18e85a5adc7bb342668824fece2a70d1
#
_entry.id   18e85a5adc7bb342668824fece2a70d1
#
_cell.length_a   1.000
_cell.length_b   1.000
_cell.length_c   1.000
_cell.angle_alpha   90.00
_cell.angle_beta   90.00
_cell.angle_gamma   90.00
#
_symmetry.space_group_name_H-M   'P 1'
#
loop_
_entity.id
_entity.type
_entity.pdbx_description
1 polymer ?
#
loop_
_entity_poly.entity_id
_entity_poly.type
_entity_poly.pdbx_seq_one_letter_code
_entity_poly.pdbx_strand_id
1 'polypeptide(L)'
;MIRKTILVPAVLAAILGSCLISSADACTTTIVTKGASADGSTFVTHSNDSFSSDPSIVYVPAKDHPAGAVRKVYPSAIAWDNLPEYSCYDNPRLVAPERAPGYDYPDRERTKPLGEIPEVAHTYAYIDSDYGVMNEHGLMLGECTNNSRHLEYLEPKEGRGIFYASELGRVALERCRTARDAVHLIGSLIDTY
;
A
#
# COMPACT_ATOMS: atom_id res chain seq x y z
N MET A 1 32.03 37.38 -36.10
CA MET A 1 32.10 37.37 -34.61
C MET A 1 30.71 37.39 -33.95
N ILE A 2 29.71 36.66 -34.43
CA ILE A 2 28.29 36.71 -33.97
C ILE A 2 27.78 35.36 -33.42
N ARG A 3 28.60 34.29 -33.38
CA ARG A 3 28.12 32.96 -32.97
C ARG A 3 28.22 32.61 -31.48
N LYS A 4 28.85 33.46 -30.65
CA LYS A 4 29.02 33.15 -29.22
C LYS A 4 27.92 33.72 -28.30
N THR A 5 27.11 34.66 -28.78
CA THR A 5 26.17 35.39 -27.94
C THR A 5 24.77 34.71 -27.84
N ILE A 6 24.47 33.75 -28.71
CA ILE A 6 23.17 33.07 -28.74
C ILE A 6 23.15 31.76 -27.90
N LEU A 7 24.32 31.19 -27.63
CA LEU A 7 24.42 29.92 -26.90
C LEU A 7 24.09 30.05 -25.39
N VAL A 8 24.49 31.18 -24.80
CA VAL A 8 24.31 31.38 -23.34
C VAL A 8 22.85 31.53 -22.94
N PRO A 9 22.01 32.34 -23.63
CA PRO A 9 20.61 32.41 -23.26
C PRO A 9 19.82 31.11 -23.56
N ALA A 10 20.20 30.35 -24.58
CA ALA A 10 19.57 29.07 -24.89
C ALA A 10 19.88 27.99 -23.85
N VAL A 11 21.10 27.95 -23.34
CA VAL A 11 21.52 27.05 -22.27
C VAL A 11 20.87 27.46 -20.95
N LEU A 12 20.77 28.76 -20.65
CA LEU A 12 20.09 29.26 -19.45
C LEU A 12 18.57 28.97 -19.48
N ALA A 13 17.94 29.10 -20.64
CA ALA A 13 16.53 28.76 -20.84
C ALA A 13 16.28 27.25 -20.71
N ALA A 14 17.20 26.40 -21.16
CA ALA A 14 17.13 24.96 -20.99
C ALA A 14 17.31 24.53 -19.52
N ILE A 15 18.19 25.19 -18.78
CA ILE A 15 18.41 24.93 -17.34
C ILE A 15 17.22 25.44 -16.51
N LEU A 16 16.67 26.61 -16.84
CA LEU A 16 15.47 27.14 -16.19
C LEU A 16 14.21 26.31 -16.53
N GLY A 17 14.12 25.77 -17.75
CA GLY A 17 13.03 24.87 -18.15
C GLY A 17 13.06 23.52 -17.45
N SER A 18 14.25 23.00 -17.12
CA SER A 18 14.39 21.76 -16.36
C SER A 18 14.07 21.91 -14.87
N CYS A 19 14.11 23.12 -14.31
CA CYS A 19 13.69 23.40 -12.93
C CYS A 19 12.16 23.49 -12.76
N LEU A 20 11.38 23.47 -13.84
CA LEU A 20 9.91 23.48 -13.82
C LEU A 20 9.31 22.08 -14.01
N ILE A 21 10.12 21.04 -14.00
CA ILE A 21 9.60 19.67 -13.88
C ILE A 21 9.16 19.54 -12.42
N SER A 22 7.86 19.76 -12.18
CA SER A 22 7.28 19.34 -10.92
C SER A 22 7.58 17.85 -10.75
N SER A 23 8.28 17.50 -9.67
CA SER A 23 8.39 16.12 -9.25
C SER A 23 6.96 15.57 -9.16
N ALA A 24 6.63 14.58 -9.97
CA ALA A 24 5.44 13.81 -9.75
C ALA A 24 5.70 13.00 -8.47
N ASP A 25 5.07 13.36 -7.37
CA ASP A 25 5.05 12.54 -6.17
C ASP A 25 4.25 11.28 -6.52
N ALA A 26 4.96 10.21 -6.85
CA ALA A 26 4.36 8.93 -7.20
C ALA A 26 5.29 7.80 -6.75
N CYS A 27 4.71 6.85 -6.00
CA CYS A 27 5.41 5.63 -5.62
C CYS A 27 5.92 4.87 -6.84
N THR A 28 7.01 4.13 -6.66
CA THR A 28 7.60 3.32 -7.73
C THR A 28 7.71 1.87 -7.29
N THR A 29 7.15 0.96 -8.09
CA THR A 29 7.34 -0.48 -7.92
C THR A 29 8.21 -1.01 -9.06
N THR A 30 9.28 -1.73 -8.72
CA THR A 30 10.13 -2.41 -9.69
C THR A 30 10.05 -3.91 -9.46
N ILE A 31 9.84 -4.67 -10.54
CA ILE A 31 9.81 -6.13 -10.51
C ILE A 31 10.95 -6.65 -11.38
N VAL A 32 11.83 -7.45 -10.78
CA VAL A 32 12.89 -8.18 -11.49
C VAL A 32 12.48 -9.64 -11.55
N THR A 33 12.23 -10.14 -12.76
CA THR A 33 11.82 -11.52 -12.98
C THR A 33 13.02 -12.48 -13.03
N LYS A 34 12.75 -13.78 -12.93
CA LYS A 34 13.77 -14.84 -12.97
C LYS A 34 14.70 -14.75 -14.17
N GLY A 35 14.21 -14.29 -15.32
CA GLY A 35 15.03 -14.16 -16.53
C GLY A 35 15.94 -12.94 -16.54
N ALA A 36 15.73 -11.99 -15.65
CA ALA A 36 16.51 -10.74 -15.54
C ALA A 36 17.47 -10.76 -14.35
N SER A 37 17.33 -11.70 -13.41
CA SER A 37 18.23 -11.84 -12.26
C SER A 37 19.40 -12.78 -12.55
N ALA A 38 20.53 -12.56 -11.88
CA ALA A 38 21.74 -13.36 -12.08
C ALA A 38 21.63 -14.80 -11.54
N ASP A 39 20.80 -15.00 -10.52
CA ASP A 39 20.64 -16.27 -9.82
C ASP A 39 19.25 -16.92 -10.02
N GLY A 40 18.42 -16.34 -10.87
CA GLY A 40 17.07 -16.83 -11.13
C GLY A 40 16.06 -16.48 -10.03
N SER A 41 16.39 -15.61 -9.09
CA SER A 41 15.46 -15.10 -8.08
C SER A 41 14.49 -14.06 -8.67
N THR A 42 13.41 -13.79 -7.97
CA THR A 42 12.49 -12.68 -8.28
C THR A 42 12.57 -11.64 -7.18
N PHE A 43 12.67 -10.37 -7.55
CA PHE A 43 12.69 -9.25 -6.62
C PHE A 43 11.52 -8.32 -6.91
N VAL A 44 10.92 -7.82 -5.84
CA VAL A 44 9.97 -6.69 -5.90
C VAL A 44 10.47 -5.61 -4.97
N THR A 45 10.58 -4.40 -5.46
CA THR A 45 10.89 -3.22 -4.65
C THR A 45 9.74 -2.23 -4.76
N HIS A 46 9.51 -1.47 -3.71
CA HIS A 46 8.48 -0.47 -3.63
C HIS A 46 9.02 0.74 -2.87
N SER A 47 8.86 1.94 -3.43
CA SER A 47 9.04 3.18 -2.68
C SER A 47 7.68 3.69 -2.21
N ASN A 48 7.64 4.22 -1.00
CA ASN A 48 6.48 4.94 -0.48
C ASN A 48 6.86 6.42 -0.37
N ASP A 49 6.44 7.20 -1.36
CA ASP A 49 6.77 8.63 -1.45
C ASP A 49 5.75 9.43 -0.61
N SER A 50 5.80 9.25 0.70
CA SER A 50 4.89 9.86 1.67
C SER A 50 5.61 10.86 2.56
N PHE A 51 4.92 11.94 2.95
CA PHE A 51 5.44 12.94 3.89
C PHE A 51 5.39 12.49 5.35
N SER A 52 4.52 11.52 5.67
CA SER A 52 4.36 11.03 7.04
C SER A 52 3.97 9.55 7.01
N SER A 53 4.95 8.68 7.03
CA SER A 53 4.74 7.25 7.15
C SER A 53 5.60 6.68 8.27
N ASP A 54 5.19 5.55 8.82
CA ASP A 54 6.00 4.77 9.73
C ASP A 54 6.50 3.52 8.98
N PRO A 55 7.73 3.53 8.45
CA PRO A 55 8.28 2.44 7.66
C PRO A 55 8.72 1.23 8.51
N SER A 56 8.35 1.19 9.77
CA SER A 56 8.68 0.06 10.64
C SER A 56 8.12 -1.24 10.07
N ILE A 57 8.94 -2.29 10.11
CA ILE A 57 8.56 -3.62 9.65
C ILE A 57 7.88 -4.36 10.79
N VAL A 58 6.73 -4.98 10.51
CA VAL A 58 5.98 -5.81 11.43
C VAL A 58 5.88 -7.22 10.87
N TYR A 59 6.22 -8.21 11.67
CA TYR A 59 5.93 -9.61 11.38
C TYR A 59 4.52 -9.94 11.88
N VAL A 60 3.64 -10.34 10.95
CA VAL A 60 2.31 -10.85 11.25
C VAL A 60 2.37 -12.38 11.19
N PRO A 61 2.16 -13.10 12.30
CA PRO A 61 2.26 -14.54 12.33
C PRO A 61 1.09 -15.21 11.61
N ALA A 62 1.31 -16.40 11.07
CA ALA A 62 0.23 -17.28 10.62
C ALA A 62 -0.73 -17.60 11.77
N LYS A 63 -2.01 -17.75 11.46
CA LYS A 63 -3.03 -17.97 12.48
C LYS A 63 -4.17 -18.83 11.98
N ASP A 64 -4.64 -19.75 12.85
CA ASP A 64 -5.89 -20.48 12.64
C ASP A 64 -7.06 -19.71 13.24
N HIS A 65 -8.18 -19.73 12.55
CA HIS A 65 -9.37 -18.98 12.93
C HIS A 65 -10.56 -19.93 13.13
N PRO A 66 -11.41 -19.68 14.12
CA PRO A 66 -12.63 -20.45 14.32
C PRO A 66 -13.63 -20.20 13.20
N ALA A 67 -14.51 -21.15 12.98
CA ALA A 67 -15.61 -21.01 12.04
C ALA A 67 -16.49 -19.79 12.40
N GLY A 68 -16.82 -18.99 11.39
CA GLY A 68 -17.58 -17.75 11.56
C GLY A 68 -16.78 -16.55 12.05
N ALA A 69 -15.46 -16.65 12.16
CA ALA A 69 -14.62 -15.51 12.43
C ALA A 69 -14.76 -14.43 11.34
N VAL A 70 -14.52 -13.20 11.72
CA VAL A 70 -14.52 -12.05 10.80
C VAL A 70 -13.16 -11.35 10.84
N ARG A 71 -12.74 -10.86 9.69
CA ARG A 71 -11.56 -10.02 9.52
C ARG A 71 -11.98 -8.57 9.42
N LYS A 72 -11.47 -7.76 10.29
CA LYS A 72 -11.66 -6.31 10.22
C LYS A 72 -10.85 -5.71 9.09
N VAL A 73 -11.44 -4.78 8.36
CA VAL A 73 -10.82 -4.01 7.29
C VAL A 73 -10.55 -2.60 7.82
N TYR A 74 -9.31 -2.16 7.71
CA TYR A 74 -8.88 -0.90 8.29
C TYR A 74 -8.58 0.15 7.21
N PRO A 75 -8.67 1.45 7.55
CA PRO A 75 -8.22 2.51 6.66
C PRO A 75 -6.71 2.40 6.40
N SER A 76 -6.24 3.08 5.37
CA SER A 76 -4.80 3.28 5.18
C SER A 76 -4.20 3.98 6.41
N ALA A 77 -2.97 3.62 6.76
CA ALA A 77 -2.20 4.34 7.79
C ALA A 77 -1.88 5.78 7.35
N ILE A 78 -1.93 6.05 6.06
CA ILE A 78 -1.81 7.39 5.49
C ILE A 78 -3.21 8.00 5.51
N ALA A 79 -3.39 9.00 6.36
CA ALA A 79 -4.65 9.72 6.44
C ALA A 79 -4.87 10.55 5.18
N TRP A 80 -6.03 10.38 4.59
CA TRP A 80 -6.55 11.34 3.63
C TRP A 80 -7.43 12.33 4.39
N ASP A 81 -7.27 13.62 4.12
CA ASP A 81 -7.97 14.71 4.81
C ASP A 81 -9.50 14.59 4.79
N ASN A 82 -10.04 13.71 3.95
CA ASN A 82 -11.47 13.54 3.73
C ASN A 82 -12.15 12.60 4.74
N LEU A 83 -11.38 11.85 5.55
CA LEU A 83 -11.91 10.89 6.51
C LEU A 83 -11.33 11.12 7.90
N PRO A 84 -11.55 12.29 8.53
CA PRO A 84 -10.90 12.66 9.79
C PRO A 84 -11.19 11.70 10.93
N GLU A 85 -12.35 11.05 10.97
CA GLU A 85 -12.68 10.04 11.98
C GLU A 85 -11.97 8.70 11.78
N TYR A 86 -11.38 8.48 10.61
CA TYR A 86 -10.54 7.33 10.31
C TYR A 86 -9.07 7.71 10.18
N SER A 87 -8.77 8.98 10.28
CA SER A 87 -7.42 9.51 10.12
C SER A 87 -6.50 8.97 11.19
N CYS A 88 -5.36 8.48 10.81
CA CYS A 88 -4.22 8.20 11.66
C CYS A 88 -3.06 9.17 11.43
N TYR A 89 -3.35 10.39 11.01
CA TYR A 89 -2.34 11.38 10.68
C TYR A 89 -1.39 11.67 11.84
N ASP A 90 -1.95 11.81 13.06
CA ASP A 90 -1.16 11.94 14.29
C ASP A 90 -0.70 10.57 14.82
N ASN A 91 -1.03 9.50 14.12
CA ASN A 91 -0.81 8.13 14.51
C ASN A 91 -0.57 7.28 13.25
N PRO A 92 0.57 7.46 12.58
CA PRO A 92 0.83 6.95 11.24
C PRO A 92 0.81 5.42 11.14
N ARG A 93 0.86 4.74 12.28
CA ARG A 93 0.72 3.29 12.33
C ARG A 93 -0.66 2.88 12.82
N LEU A 94 -1.21 1.89 12.14
CA LEU A 94 -2.43 1.19 12.52
C LEU A 94 -2.33 0.68 13.97
N VAL A 95 -3.37 0.92 14.77
CA VAL A 95 -3.51 0.37 16.13
C VAL A 95 -4.57 -0.72 16.11
N ALA A 96 -4.13 -1.96 15.92
CA ALA A 96 -4.97 -3.15 15.76
C ALA A 96 -4.30 -4.39 16.39
N PRO A 97 -4.22 -4.47 17.73
CA PRO A 97 -3.50 -5.54 18.43
C PRO A 97 -4.02 -6.95 18.12
N GLU A 98 -5.24 -7.08 17.65
CA GLU A 98 -5.81 -8.35 17.20
C GLU A 98 -5.14 -8.90 15.92
N ARG A 99 -4.53 -8.03 15.11
CA ARG A 99 -3.80 -8.42 13.90
C ARG A 99 -2.46 -9.05 14.27
N ALA A 100 -1.64 -8.32 15.02
CA ALA A 100 -0.35 -8.81 15.50
C ALA A 100 0.17 -7.91 16.65
N PRO A 101 1.08 -8.42 17.49
CA PRO A 101 1.67 -7.63 18.59
C PRO A 101 2.34 -6.33 18.13
N GLY A 102 2.90 -6.31 16.92
CA GLY A 102 3.51 -5.09 16.35
C GLY A 102 2.53 -3.94 16.07
N TYR A 103 1.23 -4.17 16.22
CA TYR A 103 0.17 -3.16 16.13
C TYR A 103 -0.45 -2.82 17.49
N ASP A 104 0.17 -3.25 18.58
CA ASP A 104 -0.25 -2.92 19.93
C ASP A 104 0.48 -1.66 20.42
N TYR A 105 -0.27 -0.58 20.54
CA TYR A 105 0.19 0.70 21.06
C TYR A 105 -0.71 1.10 22.22
N PRO A 106 -0.38 0.71 23.45
CA PRO A 106 -1.27 0.86 24.63
C PRO A 106 -1.64 2.31 24.93
N ASP A 107 -0.81 3.27 24.56
CA ASP A 107 -1.02 4.69 24.77
C ASP A 107 -1.77 5.40 23.63
N ARG A 108 -2.26 4.63 22.65
CA ARG A 108 -2.93 5.17 21.48
C ARG A 108 -4.32 4.58 21.33
N GLU A 109 -5.23 5.38 20.77
CA GLU A 109 -6.58 4.93 20.46
C GLU A 109 -6.55 3.87 19.34
N ARG A 110 -7.38 2.85 19.47
CA ARG A 110 -7.51 1.81 18.44
C ARG A 110 -8.07 2.39 17.16
N THR A 111 -7.48 2.00 16.04
CA THR A 111 -8.00 2.37 14.73
C THR A 111 -9.38 1.75 14.51
N LYS A 112 -10.35 2.57 14.11
CA LYS A 112 -11.69 2.08 13.77
C LYS A 112 -11.67 1.33 12.45
N PRO A 113 -12.24 0.12 12.36
CA PRO A 113 -12.37 -0.56 11.09
C PRO A 113 -13.41 0.15 10.19
N LEU A 114 -13.21 0.10 8.89
CA LEU A 114 -14.17 0.54 7.88
C LEU A 114 -15.30 -0.48 7.65
N GLY A 115 -15.02 -1.75 7.90
CA GLY A 115 -15.95 -2.85 7.74
C GLY A 115 -15.33 -4.18 8.15
N GLU A 116 -16.04 -5.25 7.83
CA GLU A 116 -15.62 -6.62 8.13
C GLU A 116 -15.90 -7.51 6.92
N ILE A 117 -15.06 -8.52 6.73
CA ILE A 117 -15.25 -9.58 5.74
C ILE A 117 -15.18 -10.95 6.45
N PRO A 118 -15.76 -12.01 5.89
CA PRO A 118 -15.57 -13.36 6.41
C PRO A 118 -14.10 -13.72 6.52
N GLU A 119 -13.70 -14.29 7.65
CA GLU A 119 -12.34 -14.78 7.81
C GLU A 119 -12.19 -16.19 7.23
N VAL A 120 -10.99 -16.52 6.77
CA VAL A 120 -10.63 -17.87 6.33
C VAL A 120 -10.17 -18.72 7.51
N ALA A 121 -10.20 -20.04 7.37
CA ALA A 121 -9.80 -20.95 8.45
C ALA A 121 -8.33 -20.82 8.85
N HIS A 122 -7.49 -20.38 7.93
CA HIS A 122 -6.05 -20.19 8.16
C HIS A 122 -5.54 -18.99 7.36
N THR A 123 -4.77 -18.11 8.01
CA THR A 123 -4.04 -17.01 7.37
C THR A 123 -2.55 -17.25 7.44
N TYR A 124 -1.85 -16.91 6.35
CA TYR A 124 -0.40 -17.06 6.23
C TYR A 124 0.36 -15.97 6.97
N ALA A 125 1.55 -16.29 7.44
CA ALA A 125 2.45 -15.30 7.99
C ALA A 125 2.96 -14.35 6.88
N TYR A 126 3.11 -13.07 7.23
CA TYR A 126 3.65 -12.10 6.29
C TYR A 126 4.43 -10.98 7.00
N ILE A 127 5.23 -10.30 6.22
CA ILE A 127 5.90 -9.06 6.60
C ILE A 127 5.02 -7.90 6.15
N ASP A 128 4.71 -7.01 7.07
CA ASP A 128 3.94 -5.80 6.83
C ASP A 128 4.79 -4.54 7.12
N SER A 129 4.38 -3.46 6.53
CA SER A 129 4.87 -2.10 6.76
C SER A 129 3.69 -1.14 6.53
N ASP A 130 3.89 0.03 5.94
CA ASP A 130 2.78 0.86 5.46
C ASP A 130 1.91 0.10 4.45
N TYR A 131 2.54 -0.74 3.66
CA TYR A 131 1.90 -1.71 2.76
C TYR A 131 2.42 -3.11 3.06
N GLY A 132 1.60 -4.13 2.81
CA GLY A 132 2.05 -5.52 2.90
C GLY A 132 3.19 -5.80 1.92
N VAL A 133 4.21 -6.51 2.37
CA VAL A 133 5.45 -6.72 1.62
C VAL A 133 5.51 -8.12 1.02
N MET A 134 5.56 -9.14 1.85
CA MET A 134 5.77 -10.52 1.40
C MET A 134 5.23 -11.52 2.42
N ASN A 135 4.64 -12.60 1.94
CA ASN A 135 4.22 -13.71 2.80
C ASN A 135 5.21 -14.89 2.80
N GLU A 136 4.97 -15.86 3.67
CA GLU A 136 5.80 -17.05 3.85
C GLU A 136 5.90 -17.96 2.62
N HIS A 137 5.02 -17.79 1.64
CA HIS A 137 5.06 -18.49 0.35
C HIS A 137 5.83 -17.73 -0.73
N GLY A 138 6.45 -16.60 -0.39
CA GLY A 138 7.19 -15.78 -1.36
C GLY A 138 6.30 -14.98 -2.29
N LEU A 139 4.99 -14.84 -2.00
CA LEU A 139 4.13 -13.86 -2.66
C LEU A 139 4.55 -12.47 -2.21
N MET A 140 4.92 -11.61 -3.15
CA MET A 140 5.35 -10.25 -2.92
C MET A 140 4.37 -9.27 -3.59
N LEU A 141 4.16 -8.13 -2.95
CA LEU A 141 3.30 -7.06 -3.44
C LEU A 141 4.05 -5.73 -3.41
N GLY A 142 3.74 -4.87 -4.38
CA GLY A 142 4.15 -3.49 -4.41
C GLY A 142 2.96 -2.66 -4.88
N GLU A 143 2.76 -1.51 -4.28
CA GLU A 143 1.68 -0.59 -4.61
C GLU A 143 2.25 0.66 -5.27
N CYS A 144 1.50 1.25 -6.19
CA CYS A 144 1.81 2.55 -6.78
C CYS A 144 0.53 3.36 -6.82
N THR A 145 0.49 4.45 -6.09
CA THR A 145 -0.66 5.35 -6.06
C THR A 145 -0.86 6.01 -7.42
N ASN A 146 -2.07 5.91 -7.94
CA ASN A 146 -2.48 6.53 -9.19
C ASN A 146 -3.69 7.43 -8.97
N ASN A 147 -3.64 8.63 -9.54
CA ASN A 147 -4.80 9.49 -9.63
C ASN A 147 -5.50 9.26 -10.97
N SER A 148 -6.77 8.88 -10.94
CA SER A 148 -7.59 8.70 -12.13
C SER A 148 -8.69 9.77 -12.20
N ARG A 149 -8.97 10.25 -13.41
CA ARG A 149 -10.06 11.21 -13.64
C ARG A 149 -11.46 10.62 -13.42
N HIS A 150 -11.55 9.29 -13.36
CA HIS A 150 -12.83 8.57 -13.25
C HIS A 150 -13.01 7.89 -11.89
N LEU A 151 -12.04 7.98 -11.00
CA LEU A 151 -12.20 7.50 -9.63
C LEU A 151 -12.82 8.62 -8.81
N GLU A 152 -14.10 8.51 -8.55
CA GLU A 152 -14.72 9.22 -7.44
C GLU A 152 -14.31 8.47 -6.16
N TYR A 153 -13.82 9.22 -5.18
CA TYR A 153 -13.60 8.66 -3.85
C TYR A 153 -14.96 8.30 -3.27
N LEU A 154 -15.19 7.00 -3.13
CA LEU A 154 -16.38 6.50 -2.50
C LEU A 154 -16.17 6.58 -0.99
N GLU A 155 -16.83 7.53 -0.36
CA GLU A 155 -16.77 7.69 1.09
C GLU A 155 -17.28 6.42 1.77
N PRO A 156 -16.51 5.77 2.67
CA PRO A 156 -16.97 4.60 3.41
C PRO A 156 -18.28 4.84 4.16
N LYS A 157 -18.54 6.08 4.61
CA LYS A 157 -19.78 6.50 5.27
C LYS A 157 -21.03 6.31 4.42
N GLU A 158 -20.90 6.35 3.10
CA GLU A 158 -22.01 6.18 2.16
C GLU A 158 -22.30 4.69 1.87
N GLY A 159 -21.64 3.76 2.57
CA GLY A 159 -21.78 2.32 2.36
C GLY A 159 -21.16 1.85 1.06
N ARG A 160 -20.24 2.62 0.51
CA ARG A 160 -19.50 2.29 -0.70
C ARG A 160 -18.04 2.08 -0.36
N GLY A 161 -17.52 0.93 -0.74
CA GLY A 161 -16.11 0.57 -0.62
C GLY A 161 -15.58 0.60 0.82
N ILE A 162 -15.02 -0.51 1.25
CA ILE A 162 -14.37 -0.61 2.57
C ILE A 162 -12.87 -0.81 2.44
N PHE A 163 -12.35 -0.92 1.21
CA PHE A 163 -10.95 -1.27 0.98
C PHE A 163 -10.12 -0.13 0.42
N TYR A 164 -8.99 0.12 1.07
CA TYR A 164 -7.84 0.78 0.47
C TYR A 164 -6.91 -0.27 -0.16
N ALA A 165 -6.08 0.14 -1.12
CA ALA A 165 -5.12 -0.74 -1.80
C ALA A 165 -4.22 -1.50 -0.81
N SER A 166 -3.78 -0.84 0.27
CA SER A 166 -2.98 -1.45 1.32
C SER A 166 -3.68 -2.64 2.00
N GLU A 167 -4.98 -2.54 2.27
CA GLU A 167 -5.74 -3.63 2.89
C GLU A 167 -6.04 -4.76 1.90
N LEU A 168 -6.31 -4.45 0.63
CA LEU A 168 -6.43 -5.47 -0.42
C LEU A 168 -5.14 -6.29 -0.52
N GLY A 169 -3.99 -5.63 -0.50
CA GLY A 169 -2.68 -6.29 -0.49
C GLY A 169 -2.49 -7.19 0.73
N ARG A 170 -2.83 -6.72 1.93
CA ARG A 170 -2.73 -7.52 3.15
C ARG A 170 -3.60 -8.75 3.11
N VAL A 171 -4.88 -8.63 2.69
CA VAL A 171 -5.77 -9.79 2.52
C VAL A 171 -5.21 -10.79 1.52
N ALA A 172 -4.59 -10.32 0.43
CA ALA A 172 -3.96 -11.22 -0.52
C ALA A 172 -2.75 -11.96 0.08
N LEU A 173 -1.92 -11.28 0.87
CA LEU A 173 -0.80 -11.92 1.57
C LEU A 173 -1.26 -12.93 2.62
N GLU A 174 -2.34 -12.63 3.33
CA GLU A 174 -2.95 -13.52 4.33
C GLU A 174 -3.52 -14.80 3.71
N ARG A 175 -3.99 -14.78 2.45
CA ARG A 175 -4.85 -15.83 1.88
C ARG A 175 -4.34 -16.50 0.62
N CYS A 176 -3.35 -15.92 -0.06
CA CYS A 176 -2.89 -16.41 -1.36
C CYS A 176 -1.46 -16.92 -1.31
N ARG A 177 -1.20 -17.95 -2.12
CA ARG A 177 0.14 -18.54 -2.27
C ARG A 177 0.80 -18.12 -3.56
N THR A 178 0.04 -17.64 -4.54
CA THR A 178 0.55 -17.26 -5.86
C THR A 178 0.05 -15.87 -6.26
N ALA A 179 0.80 -15.20 -7.12
CA ALA A 179 0.40 -13.90 -7.67
C ALA A 179 -0.92 -13.99 -8.45
N ARG A 180 -1.19 -15.10 -9.12
CA ARG A 180 -2.45 -15.29 -9.86
C ARG A 180 -3.65 -15.37 -8.92
N ASP A 181 -3.53 -16.12 -7.83
CA ASP A 181 -4.60 -16.21 -6.82
C ASP A 181 -4.83 -14.84 -6.17
N ALA A 182 -3.77 -14.08 -5.91
CA ALA A 182 -3.86 -12.73 -5.38
C ALA A 182 -4.64 -11.78 -6.31
N VAL A 183 -4.36 -11.81 -7.62
CA VAL A 183 -5.08 -11.00 -8.61
C VAL A 183 -6.58 -11.35 -8.63
N HIS A 184 -6.92 -12.64 -8.62
CA HIS A 184 -8.32 -13.07 -8.58
C HIS A 184 -9.02 -12.69 -7.28
N LEU A 185 -8.37 -12.87 -6.15
CA LEU A 185 -8.93 -12.49 -4.85
C LEU A 185 -9.17 -10.98 -4.75
N ILE A 186 -8.18 -10.17 -5.12
CA ILE A 186 -8.30 -8.70 -5.10
C ILE A 186 -9.44 -8.24 -5.99
N GLY A 187 -9.53 -8.74 -7.23
CA GLY A 187 -10.63 -8.42 -8.13
C GLY A 187 -12.00 -8.77 -7.53
N SER A 188 -12.13 -9.97 -6.95
CA SER A 188 -13.37 -10.40 -6.29
C SER A 188 -13.75 -9.53 -5.09
N LEU A 189 -12.78 -9.07 -4.30
CA LEU A 189 -13.02 -8.17 -3.17
C LEU A 189 -13.52 -6.80 -3.66
N ILE A 190 -12.91 -6.26 -4.72
CA ILE A 190 -13.33 -4.98 -5.32
C ILE A 190 -14.75 -5.06 -5.89
N ASP A 191 -15.11 -6.20 -6.49
CA ASP A 191 -16.45 -6.41 -7.07
C ASP A 191 -17.53 -6.58 -5.97
N THR A 192 -17.14 -7.02 -4.78
CA THR A 192 -18.08 -7.38 -3.70
C THR A 192 -18.30 -6.26 -2.69
N TYR A 193 -17.26 -5.49 -2.40
CA TYR A 193 -17.20 -4.51 -1.30
C TYR A 193 -16.81 -3.11 -1.78
#